data_4bfc622f796b9b7563ab7c002bdc7de2
#
_entry.id   4bfc622f796b9b7563ab7c002bdc7de2
#
_cell.length_a   1.000
_cell.length_b   1.000
_cell.length_c   1.000
_cell.angle_alpha   90.00
_cell.angle_beta   90.00
_cell.angle_gamma   90.00
#
_symmetry.space_group_name_H-M   'P 1'
#
loop_
_entity.id
_entity.type
_entity.pdbx_description
1 polymer ?
#
loop_
_entity_poly.entity_id
_entity_poly.type
_entity_poly.pdbx_seq_one_letter_code
_entity_poly.pdbx_strand_id
1 'polypeptide(L)'
;PVGYHGRSSSIIPSGVAIHRPKGQTIPKDSDQPIFGPSKLLDFELEMAFITYPGKELGDSISTSEAEDYIFGMVIMNDWSARDIQKWEYVPLGPFLAKNFASSISTWIVTMDALEPFQTSGPVQDPEVLSYLKYEGNHHYDIHLDVMIKPENAEPTIVSQSNYKHMYWNMAQQLAHHTVNGCNIHGGDMMASGTI
;
A
#
# COMPACT_ATOMS: atom_id res chain seq x y z
N PRO A 1 -10.59 -7.53 -2.42
CA PRO A 1 -9.43 -6.94 -1.77
C PRO A 1 -9.79 -6.48 -0.37
N VAL A 2 -8.82 -6.56 0.54
CA VAL A 2 -8.99 -6.15 1.92
C VAL A 2 -8.01 -5.01 2.18
N GLY A 3 -8.54 -3.81 2.43
CA GLY A 3 -7.76 -2.68 2.90
C GLY A 3 -7.67 -2.67 4.42
N TYR A 4 -6.66 -2.03 4.98
CA TYR A 4 -6.55 -1.78 6.41
C TYR A 4 -6.04 -0.36 6.65
N HIS A 5 -6.33 0.19 7.83
CA HIS A 5 -5.83 1.47 8.26
C HIS A 5 -4.49 1.31 8.97
N GLY A 6 -3.42 1.73 8.31
CA GLY A 6 -2.08 1.77 8.89
C GLY A 6 -1.88 2.90 9.90
N ARG A 7 -0.72 2.92 10.52
CA ARG A 7 -0.32 3.97 11.48
C ARG A 7 0.60 4.97 10.80
N SER A 8 0.20 6.24 10.72
CA SER A 8 1.03 7.32 10.17
C SER A 8 2.31 7.54 10.98
N SER A 9 2.27 7.32 12.30
CA SER A 9 3.40 7.53 13.20
C SER A 9 4.60 6.59 12.97
N SER A 10 4.40 5.47 12.26
CA SER A 10 5.44 4.48 11.95
C SER A 10 5.78 4.41 10.46
N ILE A 11 5.35 5.39 9.68
CA ILE A 11 5.86 5.62 8.34
C ILE A 11 7.22 6.30 8.45
N ILE A 12 8.25 5.64 7.95
CA ILE A 12 9.65 6.08 8.08
C ILE A 12 10.33 6.19 6.71
N PRO A 13 11.28 7.10 6.55
CA PRO A 13 12.02 7.21 5.30
C PRO A 13 12.95 6.01 5.07
N SER A 14 13.21 5.67 3.82
CA SER A 14 14.22 4.69 3.43
C SER A 14 15.58 5.00 4.06
N GLY A 15 16.31 3.95 4.44
CA GLY A 15 17.60 4.05 5.13
C GLY A 15 17.51 3.99 6.65
N VAL A 16 16.31 4.16 7.23
CA VAL A 16 16.11 3.95 8.67
C VAL A 16 15.91 2.45 8.93
N ALA A 17 16.70 1.92 9.89
CA ALA A 17 16.58 0.52 10.28
C ALA A 17 15.27 0.26 11.02
N ILE A 18 14.60 -0.84 10.68
CA ILE A 18 13.42 -1.29 11.42
C ILE A 18 13.80 -2.26 12.53
N HIS A 19 12.99 -2.28 13.57
CA HIS A 19 13.13 -3.24 14.65
C HIS A 19 12.19 -4.42 14.43
N ARG A 20 12.71 -5.64 14.65
CA ARG A 20 11.87 -6.84 14.62
C ARG A 20 10.76 -6.72 15.67
N PRO A 21 9.47 -6.75 15.27
CA PRO A 21 8.37 -6.58 16.20
C PRO A 21 8.21 -7.80 17.11
N LYS A 22 7.60 -7.56 18.27
CA LYS A 22 7.14 -8.60 19.19
C LYS A 22 5.62 -8.60 19.22
N GLY A 23 5.03 -9.78 19.35
CA GLY A 23 3.59 -9.92 19.40
C GLY A 23 3.16 -11.31 19.86
N GLN A 24 1.87 -11.52 19.81
CA GLN A 24 1.29 -12.85 20.05
C GLN A 24 1.30 -13.66 18.75
N THR A 25 1.67 -14.92 18.89
CA THR A 25 1.63 -15.89 17.79
C THR A 25 1.09 -17.22 18.32
N ILE A 26 0.53 -18.06 17.44
CA ILE A 26 0.07 -19.39 17.81
C ILE A 26 1.03 -20.44 17.23
N PRO A 27 1.64 -21.30 18.05
CA PRO A 27 2.42 -22.43 17.56
C PRO A 27 1.54 -23.42 16.77
N LYS A 28 2.15 -24.16 15.83
CA LYS A 28 1.42 -25.04 14.90
C LYS A 28 0.54 -26.08 15.61
N ASP A 29 1.00 -26.59 16.76
CA ASP A 29 0.37 -27.68 17.48
C ASP A 29 -0.22 -27.20 18.83
N SER A 30 -0.63 -25.95 18.93
CA SER A 30 -1.18 -25.33 20.13
C SER A 30 -2.39 -24.47 19.80
N ASP A 31 -3.34 -24.40 20.70
CA ASP A 31 -4.46 -23.46 20.72
C ASP A 31 -4.20 -22.26 21.64
N GLN A 32 -3.06 -22.24 22.33
CA GLN A 32 -2.67 -21.18 23.25
C GLN A 32 -1.65 -20.25 22.59
N PRO A 33 -1.90 -18.93 22.61
CA PRO A 33 -0.93 -17.96 22.10
C PRO A 33 0.30 -17.87 22.98
N ILE A 34 1.43 -17.57 22.36
CA ILE A 34 2.69 -17.23 23.04
C ILE A 34 3.10 -15.82 22.65
N PHE A 35 3.87 -15.16 23.51
CA PHE A 35 4.43 -13.83 23.23
C PHE A 35 5.92 -13.92 22.94
N GLY A 36 6.38 -13.22 21.91
CA GLY A 36 7.79 -13.15 21.55
C GLY A 36 8.08 -12.36 20.27
N PRO A 37 9.35 -12.33 19.84
CA PRO A 37 9.70 -11.69 18.56
C PRO A 37 9.12 -12.49 17.39
N SER A 38 8.67 -11.78 16.36
CA SER A 38 8.25 -12.38 15.08
C SER A 38 9.36 -13.24 14.49
N LYS A 39 8.98 -14.42 14.00
CA LYS A 39 9.89 -15.35 13.32
C LYS A 39 9.75 -15.30 11.80
N LEU A 40 8.69 -14.67 11.30
CA LEU A 40 8.36 -14.57 9.88
C LEU A 40 8.20 -13.09 9.48
N LEU A 41 9.33 -12.37 9.47
CA LEU A 41 9.36 -11.00 8.94
C LEU A 41 9.47 -11.05 7.42
N ASP A 42 8.60 -10.29 6.76
CA ASP A 42 8.45 -10.24 5.31
C ASP A 42 8.39 -8.79 4.84
N PHE A 43 8.52 -8.57 3.53
CA PHE A 43 8.38 -7.29 2.86
C PHE A 43 7.20 -7.33 1.88
N GLU A 44 6.64 -6.17 1.58
CA GLU A 44 5.66 -6.00 0.50
C GLU A 44 6.07 -4.79 -0.34
N LEU A 45 6.40 -5.04 -1.61
CA LEU A 45 6.63 -3.97 -2.58
C LEU A 45 5.30 -3.33 -2.93
N GLU A 46 5.18 -2.04 -2.69
CA GLU A 46 4.00 -1.24 -3.01
C GLU A 46 4.38 0.10 -3.62
N MET A 47 3.41 0.69 -4.34
CA MET A 47 3.39 2.11 -4.63
C MET A 47 2.37 2.77 -3.73
N ALA A 48 2.67 3.97 -3.25
CA ALA A 48 1.70 4.75 -2.49
C ALA A 48 1.59 6.15 -3.09
N PHE A 49 0.38 6.71 -3.06
CA PHE A 49 0.16 8.11 -3.43
C PHE A 49 -0.11 8.97 -2.21
N ILE A 50 0.28 10.24 -2.31
CA ILE A 50 0.07 11.27 -1.29
C ILE A 50 -1.04 12.19 -1.78
N THR A 51 -1.95 12.56 -0.88
CA THR A 51 -3.12 13.35 -1.25
C THR A 51 -2.93 14.86 -1.03
N TYR A 52 -3.65 15.65 -1.83
CA TYR A 52 -4.05 17.01 -1.47
C TYR A 52 -5.22 16.97 -0.46
N PRO A 53 -5.58 18.10 0.18
CA PRO A 53 -6.82 18.17 0.94
C PRO A 53 -8.04 17.80 0.06
N GLY A 54 -8.88 16.92 0.58
CA GLY A 54 -10.10 16.49 -0.09
C GLY A 54 -11.30 17.39 0.15
N LYS A 55 -12.47 16.81 -0.04
CA LYS A 55 -13.77 17.44 0.20
C LYS A 55 -14.14 17.39 1.68
N GLU A 56 -15.21 18.07 2.05
CA GLU A 56 -15.76 18.06 3.40
C GLU A 56 -16.29 16.66 3.79
N LEU A 57 -16.37 16.42 5.09
CA LEU A 57 -16.94 15.18 5.62
C LEU A 57 -18.39 15.00 5.14
N GLY A 58 -18.68 13.86 4.55
CA GLY A 58 -19.97 13.53 3.94
C GLY A 58 -19.96 13.59 2.41
N ASP A 59 -18.98 14.24 1.80
CA ASP A 59 -18.82 14.30 0.36
C ASP A 59 -17.88 13.20 -0.15
N SER A 60 -18.14 12.72 -1.38
CA SER A 60 -17.29 11.72 -2.04
C SER A 60 -16.52 12.34 -3.21
N ILE A 61 -15.41 11.70 -3.56
CA ILE A 61 -14.60 12.02 -4.73
C ILE A 61 -14.87 10.95 -5.79
N SER A 62 -15.29 11.37 -6.99
CA SER A 62 -15.49 10.45 -8.11
C SER A 62 -14.17 10.04 -8.76
N THR A 63 -14.18 8.96 -9.55
CA THR A 63 -13.01 8.54 -10.34
C THR A 63 -12.54 9.61 -11.33
N SER A 64 -13.47 10.41 -11.87
CA SER A 64 -13.14 11.50 -12.81
C SER A 64 -12.49 12.72 -12.15
N GLU A 65 -12.64 12.89 -10.83
CA GLU A 65 -12.06 14.00 -10.07
C GLU A 65 -10.80 13.57 -9.31
N ALA A 66 -10.57 12.28 -9.16
CA ALA A 66 -9.62 11.74 -8.18
C ALA A 66 -8.19 12.25 -8.39
N GLU A 67 -7.74 12.41 -9.63
CA GLU A 67 -6.37 12.88 -9.92
C GLU A 67 -6.11 14.29 -9.41
N ASP A 68 -7.13 15.15 -9.33
CA ASP A 68 -7.01 16.52 -8.79
C ASP A 68 -6.68 16.51 -7.28
N TYR A 69 -6.90 15.38 -6.61
CA TYR A 69 -6.63 15.19 -5.19
C TYR A 69 -5.36 14.37 -4.90
N ILE A 70 -4.59 14.01 -5.92
CA ILE A 70 -3.35 13.24 -5.79
C ILE A 70 -2.15 14.13 -6.10
N PHE A 71 -1.28 14.33 -5.12
CA PHE A 71 -0.05 15.13 -5.27
C PHE A 71 1.03 14.39 -6.05
N GLY A 72 1.26 13.12 -5.74
CA GLY A 72 2.32 12.33 -6.35
C GLY A 72 2.48 10.96 -5.69
N MET A 73 3.50 10.23 -6.11
CA MET A 73 3.73 8.85 -5.69
C MET A 73 5.09 8.65 -5.03
N VAL A 74 5.14 7.64 -4.17
CA VAL A 74 6.35 7.12 -3.52
C VAL A 74 6.40 5.60 -3.67
N ILE A 75 7.60 5.02 -3.65
CA ILE A 75 7.77 3.57 -3.44
C ILE A 75 7.63 3.30 -1.95
N MET A 76 6.93 2.23 -1.61
CA MET A 76 6.68 1.81 -0.23
C MET A 76 7.06 0.35 -0.03
N ASN A 77 7.56 0.05 1.15
CA ASN A 77 7.67 -1.31 1.66
C ASN A 77 6.78 -1.42 2.91
N ASP A 78 5.71 -2.20 2.80
CA ASP A 78 4.81 -2.49 3.92
C ASP A 78 5.32 -3.71 4.68
N TRP A 79 6.19 -3.47 5.66
CA TRP A 79 6.80 -4.52 6.46
C TRP A 79 5.75 -5.36 7.19
N SER A 80 5.92 -6.67 7.14
CA SER A 80 4.90 -7.62 7.59
C SER A 80 5.48 -8.68 8.51
N ALA A 81 4.91 -8.81 9.72
CA ALA A 81 5.19 -9.90 10.64
C ALA A 81 4.14 -11.00 10.45
N ARG A 82 4.38 -11.93 9.52
CA ARG A 82 3.37 -12.89 9.04
C ARG A 82 2.81 -13.82 10.10
N ASP A 83 3.62 -14.20 11.06
CA ASP A 83 3.19 -15.05 12.17
C ASP A 83 2.26 -14.31 13.15
N ILE A 84 2.53 -13.03 13.42
CA ILE A 84 1.64 -12.16 14.19
C ILE A 84 0.36 -11.90 13.39
N GLN A 85 0.48 -11.59 12.09
CA GLN A 85 -0.67 -11.34 11.20
C GLN A 85 -1.62 -12.53 11.18
N LYS A 86 -1.11 -13.74 11.07
CA LYS A 86 -1.93 -14.95 11.06
C LYS A 86 -2.78 -15.09 12.32
N TRP A 87 -2.27 -14.68 13.47
CA TRP A 87 -3.00 -14.72 14.74
C TRP A 87 -4.09 -13.64 14.84
N GLU A 88 -3.77 -12.40 14.45
CA GLU A 88 -4.67 -11.26 14.69
C GLU A 88 -5.63 -10.92 13.53
N TYR A 89 -5.40 -11.49 12.33
CA TYR A 89 -6.04 -11.05 11.09
C TYR A 89 -7.57 -11.13 11.11
N VAL A 90 -8.16 -12.12 11.74
CA VAL A 90 -9.60 -12.34 11.81
C VAL A 90 -10.12 -11.99 13.20
N PRO A 91 -11.20 -11.20 13.32
CA PRO A 91 -12.10 -10.67 12.27
C PRO A 91 -11.75 -9.26 11.75
N LEU A 92 -10.87 -8.51 12.40
CA LEU A 92 -10.74 -7.06 12.21
C LEU A 92 -9.61 -6.64 11.24
N GLY A 93 -8.85 -7.60 10.74
CA GLY A 93 -7.70 -7.32 9.89
C GLY A 93 -6.39 -7.14 10.66
N PRO A 94 -5.26 -6.84 9.98
CA PRO A 94 -3.96 -6.74 10.61
C PRO A 94 -3.79 -5.41 11.37
N PHE A 95 -3.09 -5.47 12.52
CA PHE A 95 -2.71 -4.33 13.35
C PHE A 95 -1.22 -4.37 13.69
N LEU A 96 -0.82 -5.11 14.72
CA LEU A 96 0.56 -5.18 15.23
C LEU A 96 1.52 -5.82 14.23
N ALA A 97 1.00 -6.64 13.33
CA ALA A 97 1.77 -7.28 12.27
C ALA A 97 2.23 -6.30 11.18
N LYS A 98 1.62 -5.13 11.10
CA LYS A 98 1.84 -4.11 10.06
C LYS A 98 2.30 -2.76 10.63
N ASN A 99 1.72 -2.33 11.73
CA ASN A 99 1.89 -0.97 12.24
C ASN A 99 3.26 -0.70 12.92
N PHE A 100 4.17 -1.67 12.90
CA PHE A 100 5.50 -1.47 13.49
C PHE A 100 6.45 -0.70 12.56
N ALA A 101 6.26 -0.75 11.24
CA ALA A 101 7.00 0.06 10.28
C ALA A 101 6.39 -0.02 8.87
N SER A 102 6.40 1.11 8.16
CA SER A 102 6.26 1.19 6.71
C SER A 102 7.36 2.10 6.19
N SER A 103 8.24 1.58 5.31
CA SER A 103 9.33 2.38 4.74
C SER A 103 8.90 2.98 3.40
N ILE A 104 9.16 4.29 3.20
CA ILE A 104 8.85 4.98 1.95
C ILE A 104 10.09 5.63 1.35
N SER A 105 10.09 5.86 0.04
CA SER A 105 11.11 6.72 -0.58
C SER A 105 11.01 8.13 -0.01
N THR A 106 12.17 8.81 0.09
CA THR A 106 12.23 10.21 0.55
C THR A 106 11.85 11.21 -0.54
N TRP A 107 11.74 10.75 -1.78
CA TRP A 107 11.34 11.53 -2.93
C TRP A 107 9.90 11.23 -3.30
N ILE A 108 9.09 12.27 -3.45
CA ILE A 108 7.75 12.18 -4.02
C ILE A 108 7.87 12.60 -5.50
N VAL A 109 7.45 11.71 -6.39
CA VAL A 109 7.34 12.02 -7.82
C VAL A 109 5.95 12.57 -8.08
N THR A 110 5.86 13.82 -8.53
CA THR A 110 4.56 14.50 -8.75
C THR A 110 3.80 13.88 -9.92
N MET A 111 2.47 14.06 -9.95
CA MET A 111 1.62 13.55 -11.03
C MET A 111 2.03 14.11 -12.41
N ASP A 112 2.42 15.38 -12.51
CA ASP A 112 2.92 15.98 -13.75
C ASP A 112 4.15 15.26 -14.29
N ALA A 113 5.07 14.83 -13.41
CA ALA A 113 6.26 14.09 -13.80
C ALA A 113 5.94 12.64 -14.21
N LEU A 114 4.79 12.10 -13.77
CA LEU A 114 4.33 10.75 -14.09
C LEU A 114 3.48 10.70 -15.37
N GLU A 115 3.00 11.83 -15.88
CA GLU A 115 2.16 11.90 -17.09
C GLU A 115 2.72 11.09 -18.27
N PRO A 116 4.03 11.17 -18.63
CA PRO A 116 4.58 10.41 -19.76
C PRO A 116 4.52 8.90 -19.60
N PHE A 117 4.27 8.40 -18.39
CA PHE A 117 4.20 6.98 -18.06
C PHE A 117 2.78 6.44 -17.97
N GLN A 118 1.77 7.29 -18.21
CA GLN A 118 0.38 6.86 -18.21
C GLN A 118 0.11 5.80 -19.28
N THR A 119 -0.65 4.77 -18.92
CA THR A 119 -1.00 3.66 -19.81
C THR A 119 -2.35 3.07 -19.44
N SER A 120 -2.88 2.21 -20.32
CA SER A 120 -4.04 1.39 -19.98
C SER A 120 -3.68 0.31 -18.97
N GLY A 121 -4.62 -0.01 -18.11
CA GLY A 121 -4.52 -1.12 -17.17
C GLY A 121 -5.09 -2.43 -17.72
N PRO A 122 -5.12 -3.48 -16.88
CA PRO A 122 -5.77 -4.74 -17.23
C PRO A 122 -7.27 -4.56 -17.42
N VAL A 123 -7.86 -5.43 -18.25
CA VAL A 123 -9.34 -5.51 -18.38
C VAL A 123 -9.93 -5.94 -17.04
N GLN A 124 -10.90 -5.18 -16.56
CA GLN A 124 -11.59 -5.50 -15.31
C GLN A 124 -12.78 -6.41 -15.57
N ASP A 125 -12.67 -7.67 -15.16
CA ASP A 125 -13.70 -8.70 -15.26
C ASP A 125 -13.85 -9.41 -13.89
N PRO A 126 -15.06 -9.44 -13.30
CA PRO A 126 -16.32 -8.87 -13.79
C PRO A 126 -16.29 -7.32 -13.89
N GLU A 127 -17.22 -6.77 -14.70
CA GLU A 127 -17.38 -5.32 -14.83
C GLU A 127 -17.58 -4.68 -13.45
N VAL A 128 -16.83 -3.59 -13.20
CA VAL A 128 -16.88 -2.89 -11.91
C VAL A 128 -18.20 -2.12 -11.73
N LEU A 129 -18.55 -1.85 -10.48
CA LEU A 129 -19.72 -1.05 -10.15
C LEU A 129 -19.59 0.38 -10.69
N SER A 130 -20.71 1.04 -10.93
CA SER A 130 -20.77 2.33 -11.63
C SER A 130 -19.87 3.42 -11.03
N TYR A 131 -19.76 3.48 -9.70
CA TYR A 131 -18.92 4.49 -9.03
C TYR A 131 -17.41 4.25 -9.17
N LEU A 132 -17.00 3.07 -9.66
CA LEU A 132 -15.61 2.69 -9.92
C LEU A 132 -15.27 2.71 -11.42
N LYS A 133 -16.24 2.99 -12.31
CA LYS A 133 -15.95 3.15 -13.73
C LYS A 133 -15.12 4.40 -13.96
N TYR A 134 -14.21 4.33 -14.92
CA TYR A 134 -13.35 5.46 -15.32
C TYR A 134 -13.15 5.43 -16.83
N GLU A 135 -12.76 6.56 -17.39
CA GLU A 135 -12.40 6.72 -18.78
C GLU A 135 -10.92 7.15 -18.89
N GLY A 136 -10.24 6.72 -19.93
CA GLY A 136 -8.84 7.09 -20.17
C GLY A 136 -7.82 6.15 -19.53
N ASN A 137 -6.58 6.62 -19.44
CA ASN A 137 -5.43 5.89 -18.92
C ASN A 137 -5.12 6.36 -17.51
N HIS A 138 -5.31 5.50 -16.52
CA HIS A 138 -5.07 5.77 -15.11
C HIS A 138 -4.11 4.76 -14.46
N HIS A 139 -3.39 4.01 -15.27
CA HIS A 139 -2.30 3.16 -14.84
C HIS A 139 -0.97 3.78 -15.28
N TYR A 140 0.14 3.33 -14.69
CA TYR A 140 1.46 3.90 -14.93
C TYR A 140 2.45 2.78 -15.21
N ASP A 141 3.19 2.90 -16.32
CA ASP A 141 4.24 1.96 -16.72
C ASP A 141 5.53 2.25 -15.93
N ILE A 142 5.57 1.74 -14.70
CA ILE A 142 6.69 1.90 -13.77
C ILE A 142 7.27 0.52 -13.46
N HIS A 143 8.50 0.29 -13.92
CA HIS A 143 9.25 -0.93 -13.58
C HIS A 143 9.70 -0.90 -12.13
N LEU A 144 9.56 -2.05 -11.46
CA LEU A 144 9.86 -2.20 -10.04
C LEU A 144 10.69 -3.46 -9.84
N ASP A 145 11.85 -3.29 -9.20
CA ASP A 145 12.75 -4.37 -8.82
C ASP A 145 12.83 -4.47 -7.30
N VAL A 146 12.77 -5.69 -6.78
CA VAL A 146 13.06 -5.98 -5.38
C VAL A 146 14.40 -6.69 -5.30
N MET A 147 15.30 -6.14 -4.49
CA MET A 147 16.60 -6.73 -4.22
C MET A 147 16.74 -7.04 -2.74
N ILE A 148 17.32 -8.18 -2.42
CA ILE A 148 17.75 -8.54 -1.07
C ILE A 148 19.27 -8.56 -1.04
N LYS A 149 19.84 -7.84 -0.07
CA LYS A 149 21.26 -7.87 0.23
C LYS A 149 21.49 -8.45 1.61
N PRO A 150 21.84 -9.74 1.74
CA PRO A 150 22.26 -10.32 3.01
C PRO A 150 23.56 -9.69 3.52
N GLU A 151 23.81 -9.83 4.81
CA GLU A 151 25.09 -9.47 5.38
C GLU A 151 26.21 -10.26 4.69
N ASN A 152 27.28 -9.57 4.30
CA ASN A 152 28.45 -10.14 3.63
C ASN A 152 28.17 -10.82 2.26
N ALA A 153 27.11 -10.41 1.57
CA ALA A 153 26.78 -10.88 0.22
C ALA A 153 26.42 -9.71 -0.71
N GLU A 154 26.51 -9.96 -2.00
CA GLU A 154 26.03 -8.99 -3.01
C GLU A 154 24.52 -8.99 -3.10
N PRO A 155 23.89 -7.86 -3.47
CA PRO A 155 22.45 -7.78 -3.66
C PRO A 155 22.00 -8.69 -4.80
N THR A 156 20.88 -9.36 -4.59
CA THR A 156 20.26 -10.23 -5.59
C THR A 156 18.84 -9.78 -5.87
N ILE A 157 18.46 -9.65 -7.14
CA ILE A 157 17.08 -9.38 -7.54
C ILE A 157 16.25 -10.63 -7.25
N VAL A 158 15.21 -10.46 -6.44
CA VAL A 158 14.29 -11.55 -6.02
C VAL A 158 12.91 -11.41 -6.65
N SER A 159 12.54 -10.23 -7.13
CA SER A 159 11.29 -10.00 -7.86
C SER A 159 11.45 -8.84 -8.83
N GLN A 160 10.78 -8.95 -9.97
CA GLN A 160 10.62 -7.87 -10.95
C GLN A 160 9.15 -7.78 -11.33
N SER A 161 8.59 -6.59 -11.28
CA SER A 161 7.20 -6.34 -11.60
C SER A 161 7.01 -4.98 -12.27
N ASN A 162 5.77 -4.62 -12.50
CA ASN A 162 5.42 -3.32 -13.04
C ASN A 162 4.10 -2.85 -12.44
N TYR A 163 4.03 -1.59 -12.04
CA TYR A 163 2.85 -1.01 -11.40
C TYR A 163 1.60 -1.03 -12.29
N LYS A 164 1.74 -1.00 -13.61
CA LYS A 164 0.60 -1.09 -14.55
C LYS A 164 -0.20 -2.39 -14.44
N HIS A 165 0.33 -3.42 -13.80
CA HIS A 165 -0.34 -4.70 -13.64
C HIS A 165 -1.37 -4.69 -12.49
N MET A 166 -1.43 -3.62 -11.69
CA MET A 166 -2.43 -3.48 -10.64
C MET A 166 -3.85 -3.52 -11.23
N TYR A 167 -4.75 -4.28 -10.60
CA TYR A 167 -6.14 -4.37 -11.03
C TYR A 167 -6.89 -3.06 -10.77
N TRP A 168 -6.69 -2.45 -9.60
CA TRP A 168 -7.27 -1.18 -9.21
C TRP A 168 -6.26 -0.05 -9.41
N ASN A 169 -6.69 1.03 -10.06
CA ASN A 169 -5.88 2.24 -10.17
C ASN A 169 -6.12 3.19 -8.99
N MET A 170 -5.29 4.23 -8.87
CA MET A 170 -5.36 5.22 -7.79
C MET A 170 -6.69 5.96 -7.75
N ALA A 171 -7.25 6.30 -8.91
CA ALA A 171 -8.53 7.00 -8.98
C ALA A 171 -9.67 6.14 -8.40
N GLN A 172 -9.69 4.85 -8.74
CA GLN A 172 -10.65 3.91 -8.16
C GLN A 172 -10.44 3.70 -6.66
N GLN A 173 -9.18 3.63 -6.22
CA GLN A 173 -8.86 3.47 -4.80
C GLN A 173 -9.36 4.67 -3.99
N LEU A 174 -9.11 5.89 -4.46
CA LEU A 174 -9.56 7.11 -3.81
C LEU A 174 -11.08 7.26 -3.82
N ALA A 175 -11.72 6.98 -4.95
CA ALA A 175 -13.17 6.99 -5.07
C ALA A 175 -13.82 5.97 -4.10
N HIS A 176 -13.25 4.77 -4.00
CA HIS A 176 -13.75 3.75 -3.07
C HIS A 176 -13.56 4.16 -1.60
N HIS A 177 -12.44 4.78 -1.27
CA HIS A 177 -12.17 5.24 0.10
C HIS A 177 -13.16 6.31 0.56
N THR A 178 -13.56 7.22 -0.35
CA THR A 178 -14.42 8.36 -0.01
C THR A 178 -15.92 8.14 -0.27
N VAL A 179 -16.30 7.04 -0.93
CA VAL A 179 -17.70 6.80 -1.35
C VAL A 179 -18.72 6.81 -0.20
N ASN A 180 -18.30 6.51 1.01
CA ASN A 180 -19.12 6.52 2.22
C ASN A 180 -19.15 7.90 2.92
N GLY A 181 -18.51 8.92 2.33
CA GLY A 181 -18.38 10.25 2.92
C GLY A 181 -17.17 10.45 3.84
N CYS A 182 -16.23 9.48 3.87
CA CYS A 182 -14.96 9.67 4.56
C CYS A 182 -14.14 10.74 3.84
N ASN A 183 -13.72 11.78 4.55
CA ASN A 183 -12.84 12.79 4.00
C ASN A 183 -11.38 12.34 3.99
N ILE A 184 -10.56 13.05 3.22
CA ILE A 184 -9.10 12.92 3.21
C ILE A 184 -8.46 14.27 3.56
N HIS A 185 -7.28 14.21 4.15
CA HIS A 185 -6.48 15.39 4.47
C HIS A 185 -5.27 15.48 3.54
N GLY A 186 -4.73 16.68 3.39
CA GLY A 186 -3.47 16.85 2.68
C GLY A 186 -2.34 16.10 3.40
N GLY A 187 -1.65 15.24 2.66
CA GLY A 187 -0.60 14.39 3.20
C GLY A 187 -1.04 13.01 3.66
N ASP A 188 -2.33 12.66 3.54
CA ASP A 188 -2.73 11.26 3.71
C ASP A 188 -2.05 10.41 2.64
N MET A 189 -1.65 9.20 3.01
CA MET A 189 -0.98 8.26 2.12
C MET A 189 -1.85 7.02 1.90
N MET A 190 -2.05 6.66 0.64
CA MET A 190 -2.77 5.45 0.25
C MET A 190 -1.88 4.52 -0.54
N ALA A 191 -1.66 3.33 -0.02
CA ALA A 191 -0.81 2.32 -0.63
C ALA A 191 -1.61 1.34 -1.48
N SER A 192 -0.96 0.78 -2.48
CA SER A 192 -1.61 -0.04 -3.52
C SER A 192 -1.96 -1.46 -3.08
N GLY A 193 -1.40 -1.93 -1.98
CA GLY A 193 -1.24 -3.36 -1.75
C GLY A 193 -0.05 -3.91 -2.54
N THR A 194 0.37 -5.13 -2.21
CA THR A 194 1.56 -5.77 -2.81
C THR A 194 1.45 -5.91 -4.33
N ILE A 195 2.50 -5.52 -5.05
CA ILE A 195 2.61 -5.55 -6.51
C ILE A 195 3.29 -6.84 -6.96
#